data_8859fd47cfa9c782f6d0c3cc61dbd765
#
_entry.id   8859fd47cfa9c782f6d0c3cc61dbd765
#
_cell.length_a   1.000
_cell.length_b   1.000
_cell.length_c   1.000
_cell.angle_alpha   90.00
_cell.angle_beta   90.00
_cell.angle_gamma   90.00
#
_symmetry.space_group_name_H-M   'P 1'
#
loop_
_entity.id
_entity.type
_entity.pdbx_description
1 polymer ?
#
loop_
_entity_poly.entity_id
_entity_poly.type
_entity_poly.pdbx_seq_one_letter_code
_entity_poly.pdbx_strand_id
1 'polypeptide(L)'
;DTEKVVETINLGDIDYFKNIKQVEVTISLLGHKDKRTIKAERYSKILSSKPIPESSVKHELDKHNFLTFDEENNIIKIKEGVWDVKHPIVIPPGYTLVADKGVSLFFDQQSYILAHGQISLLGSKESPVILTSKNPNQYWKGVIIMGNSELPESILKNVTINNITSMNESGWSINAGFFVHQVNLVMNNVTFHNNNSEDVLNIVNSKYDITNIIMKNAVSDGLDSDFSDGRIVGGMFSNIGYGGGGDALDFSGSKATL
;
A
#
# COMPACT_ATOMS: atom_id res chain seq x y z
N ASP A 1 -25.07 -9.06 20.03
CA ASP A 1 -23.80 -8.41 20.35
C ASP A 1 -23.71 -7.15 19.52
N THR A 2 -23.84 -6.00 20.18
CA THR A 2 -23.66 -4.71 19.49
C THR A 2 -22.16 -4.45 19.43
N GLU A 3 -21.60 -4.46 18.24
CA GLU A 3 -20.23 -4.01 18.01
C GLU A 3 -20.03 -2.61 18.59
N LYS A 4 -19.02 -2.47 19.42
CA LYS A 4 -18.67 -1.19 20.02
C LYS A 4 -17.91 -0.38 18.97
N VAL A 5 -18.60 0.49 18.25
CA VAL A 5 -17.97 1.42 17.33
C VAL A 5 -17.19 2.45 18.15
N VAL A 6 -15.88 2.50 17.94
CA VAL A 6 -15.00 3.50 18.57
C VAL A 6 -14.63 4.52 17.50
N GLU A 7 -15.18 5.72 17.60
CA GLU A 7 -14.75 6.83 16.75
C GLU A 7 -13.75 7.70 17.50
N THR A 8 -12.66 8.05 16.83
CA THR A 8 -11.63 8.94 17.38
C THR A 8 -11.79 10.32 16.78
N ILE A 9 -12.10 11.31 17.60
CA ILE A 9 -12.18 12.71 17.18
C ILE A 9 -10.87 13.39 17.56
N ASN A 10 -10.16 13.88 16.55
CA ASN A 10 -8.96 14.70 16.76
C ASN A 10 -9.38 16.13 17.09
N LEU A 11 -9.12 16.59 18.29
CA LEU A 11 -9.50 17.92 18.78
C LEU A 11 -8.41 18.99 18.56
N GLY A 12 -7.32 18.68 17.86
CA GLY A 12 -6.24 19.65 17.58
C GLY A 12 -5.19 19.74 18.71
N ASP A 13 -4.64 20.93 18.92
CA ASP A 13 -3.46 21.14 19.75
C ASP A 13 -3.65 20.74 21.22
N ILE A 14 -2.81 19.83 21.68
CA ILE A 14 -2.87 19.23 23.03
C ILE A 14 -2.74 20.26 24.16
N ASP A 15 -2.05 21.38 23.93
CA ASP A 15 -1.82 22.38 24.96
C ASP A 15 -3.09 23.13 25.35
N TYR A 16 -4.01 23.32 24.45
CA TYR A 16 -5.31 23.92 24.74
C TYR A 16 -6.18 23.07 25.67
N PHE A 17 -6.01 21.76 25.63
CA PHE A 17 -6.86 20.79 26.34
C PHE A 17 -6.28 20.30 27.67
N LYS A 18 -5.11 20.77 28.10
CA LYS A 18 -4.46 20.33 29.35
C LYS A 18 -5.32 20.49 30.60
N ASN A 19 -6.21 21.46 30.62
CA ASN A 19 -7.05 21.80 31.76
C ASN A 19 -8.49 21.28 31.65
N ILE A 20 -8.86 20.61 30.57
CA ILE A 20 -10.21 20.07 30.38
C ILE A 20 -10.34 18.76 31.16
N LYS A 21 -11.23 18.76 32.14
CA LYS A 21 -11.50 17.57 32.99
C LYS A 21 -12.43 16.57 32.31
N GLN A 22 -13.28 17.02 31.38
CA GLN A 22 -14.29 16.21 30.75
C GLN A 22 -14.70 16.82 29.41
N VAL A 23 -14.93 15.96 28.43
CA VAL A 23 -15.53 16.31 27.12
C VAL A 23 -16.84 15.52 26.98
N GLU A 24 -17.90 16.19 26.54
CA GLU A 24 -19.17 15.55 26.20
C GLU A 24 -19.40 15.65 24.69
N VAL A 25 -19.78 14.56 24.07
CA VAL A 25 -20.11 14.50 22.65
C VAL A 25 -21.61 14.26 22.51
N THR A 26 -22.29 15.17 21.82
CA THR A 26 -23.71 15.01 21.49
C THR A 26 -23.85 14.57 20.06
N ILE A 27 -24.42 13.39 19.86
CA ILE A 27 -24.63 12.76 18.56
C ILE A 27 -26.09 12.88 18.20
N SER A 28 -26.38 13.27 16.95
CA SER A 28 -27.72 13.22 16.35
C SER A 28 -27.64 12.53 15.01
N LEU A 29 -28.56 11.61 14.76
CA LEU A 29 -28.69 11.00 13.44
C LEU A 29 -29.44 11.95 12.50
N LEU A 30 -28.95 12.09 11.29
CA LEU A 30 -29.60 12.92 10.26
C LEU A 30 -31.06 12.44 10.06
N GLY A 31 -32.00 13.34 10.18
CA GLY A 31 -33.44 13.02 10.08
C GLY A 31 -34.10 12.54 11.38
N HIS A 32 -33.37 12.36 12.48
CA HIS A 32 -33.91 12.06 13.80
C HIS A 32 -33.91 13.27 14.73
N LYS A 33 -34.98 13.40 15.53
CA LYS A 33 -35.07 14.49 16.53
C LYS A 33 -34.33 14.18 17.82
N ASP A 34 -34.03 12.93 18.07
CA ASP A 34 -33.39 12.48 19.29
C ASP A 34 -31.89 12.73 19.26
N LYS A 35 -31.39 13.29 20.35
CA LYS A 35 -29.95 13.53 20.56
C LYS A 35 -29.50 12.65 21.72
N ARG A 36 -28.32 12.08 21.56
CA ARG A 36 -27.66 11.30 22.63
C ARG A 36 -26.36 11.96 23.02
N THR A 37 -26.21 12.32 24.29
CA THR A 37 -24.96 12.87 24.83
C THR A 37 -24.21 11.75 25.55
N ILE A 38 -22.96 11.58 25.20
CA ILE A 38 -22.04 10.61 25.82
C ILE A 38 -20.82 11.35 26.37
N LYS A 39 -20.29 10.87 27.47
CA LYS A 39 -19.01 11.35 28.01
C LYS A 39 -17.89 10.69 27.21
N ALA A 40 -17.01 11.51 26.65
CA ALA A 40 -15.80 11.01 26.03
C ALA A 40 -14.80 10.62 27.12
N GLU A 41 -14.30 9.42 27.05
CA GLU A 41 -13.17 9.00 27.88
C GLU A 41 -11.87 9.47 27.22
N ARG A 42 -10.91 9.88 28.04
CA ARG A 42 -9.59 10.24 27.52
C ARG A 42 -8.95 8.98 26.94
N TYR A 43 -8.79 8.96 25.64
CA TYR A 43 -8.02 7.92 24.99
C TYR A 43 -6.55 8.09 25.36
N SER A 44 -6.10 7.33 26.34
CA SER A 44 -4.66 7.19 26.55
C SER A 44 -4.14 6.32 25.42
N LYS A 45 -3.56 6.94 24.41
CA LYS A 45 -2.81 6.22 23.39
C LYS A 45 -1.77 5.37 24.13
N ILE A 46 -2.02 4.09 24.24
CA ILE A 46 -0.96 3.16 24.62
C ILE A 46 0.05 3.28 23.50
N LEU A 47 1.16 3.97 23.77
CA LEU A 47 2.27 4.18 22.85
C LEU A 47 3.03 2.86 22.59
N SER A 48 2.31 1.78 22.32
CA SER A 48 2.88 0.52 21.89
C SER A 48 2.83 0.35 20.36
N SER A 49 2.14 1.22 19.64
CA SER A 49 2.24 1.24 18.18
C SER A 49 3.60 1.80 17.82
N LYS A 50 4.48 0.97 17.32
CA LYS A 50 5.66 1.46 16.63
C LYS A 50 5.18 2.36 15.49
N PRO A 51 5.82 3.52 15.25
CA PRO A 51 5.50 4.33 14.09
C PRO A 51 5.68 3.50 12.81
N ILE A 52 5.08 3.93 11.73
CA ILE A 52 5.33 3.36 10.39
C ILE A 52 6.86 3.31 10.23
N PRO A 53 7.42 2.18 9.78
CA PRO A 53 8.87 2.03 9.72
C PRO A 53 9.52 3.12 8.89
N GLU A 54 10.52 3.74 9.47
CA GLU A 54 11.41 4.68 8.79
C GLU A 54 12.80 4.08 8.72
N SER A 55 13.55 4.44 7.70
CA SER A 55 14.91 3.95 7.48
C SER A 55 15.79 5.06 6.93
N SER A 56 17.09 4.81 6.84
CA SER A 56 18.03 5.64 6.12
C SER A 56 18.65 4.87 4.95
N VAL A 57 19.10 5.59 3.92
CA VAL A 57 19.76 4.97 2.77
C VAL A 57 20.90 4.05 3.22
N LYS A 58 21.74 4.53 4.14
CA LYS A 58 22.84 3.73 4.66
C LYS A 58 22.36 2.43 5.28
N HIS A 59 21.33 2.49 6.12
CA HIS A 59 20.78 1.29 6.76
C HIS A 59 20.25 0.27 5.73
N GLU A 60 19.57 0.74 4.68
CA GLU A 60 19.07 -0.15 3.64
C GLU A 60 20.20 -0.78 2.81
N LEU A 61 21.26 -0.02 2.50
CA LEU A 61 22.44 -0.56 1.81
C LEU A 61 23.21 -1.59 2.66
N ASP A 62 23.34 -1.36 3.96
CA ASP A 62 23.98 -2.29 4.89
C ASP A 62 23.16 -3.60 5.04
N LYS A 63 21.84 -3.50 4.94
CA LYS A 63 20.89 -4.61 5.11
C LYS A 63 20.69 -5.44 3.83
N HIS A 64 20.82 -4.81 2.67
CA HIS A 64 20.56 -5.39 1.36
C HIS A 64 21.72 -5.20 0.40
N ASN A 65 22.56 -6.23 0.26
CA ASN A 65 23.76 -6.20 -0.60
C ASN A 65 23.48 -6.03 -2.10
N PHE A 66 22.23 -6.19 -2.51
CA PHE A 66 21.76 -5.98 -3.87
C PHE A 66 21.30 -4.54 -4.15
N LEU A 67 21.31 -3.67 -3.16
CA LEU A 67 21.03 -2.25 -3.36
C LEU A 67 22.31 -1.48 -3.67
N THR A 68 22.17 -0.44 -4.49
CA THR A 68 23.18 0.59 -4.75
C THR A 68 22.53 1.95 -4.63
N PHE A 69 23.34 2.99 -4.42
CA PHE A 69 22.84 4.35 -4.25
C PHE A 69 23.52 5.30 -5.24
N ASP A 70 22.70 6.06 -5.94
CA ASP A 70 23.09 7.19 -6.77
C ASP A 70 22.73 8.47 -6.00
N GLU A 71 23.74 9.09 -5.43
CA GLU A 71 23.61 10.26 -4.57
C GLU A 71 23.18 11.51 -5.36
N GLU A 72 23.62 11.64 -6.62
CA GLU A 72 23.28 12.80 -7.45
C GLU A 72 21.80 12.88 -7.79
N ASN A 73 21.17 11.70 -7.97
CA ASN A 73 19.78 11.60 -8.38
C ASN A 73 18.84 11.15 -7.26
N ASN A 74 19.33 10.90 -6.05
CA ASN A 74 18.57 10.34 -4.92
C ASN A 74 17.89 9.00 -5.27
N ILE A 75 18.60 8.13 -5.98
CA ILE A 75 18.08 6.84 -6.43
C ILE A 75 18.70 5.69 -5.64
N ILE A 76 17.86 4.86 -5.04
CA ILE A 76 18.23 3.55 -4.51
C ILE A 76 17.91 2.53 -5.59
N LYS A 77 18.93 1.92 -6.18
CA LYS A 77 18.78 1.01 -7.31
C LYS A 77 19.02 -0.43 -6.91
N ILE A 78 18.13 -1.31 -7.36
CA ILE A 78 18.30 -2.76 -7.25
C ILE A 78 19.19 -3.25 -8.38
N LYS A 79 20.27 -3.96 -8.05
CA LYS A 79 21.14 -4.60 -9.03
C LYS A 79 20.39 -5.64 -9.84
N GLU A 80 20.70 -5.74 -11.13
CA GLU A 80 20.22 -6.83 -11.98
C GLU A 80 20.58 -8.19 -11.37
N GLY A 81 19.69 -9.15 -11.47
CA GLY A 81 19.88 -10.51 -10.95
C GLY A 81 18.73 -11.02 -10.12
N VAL A 82 18.98 -12.14 -9.46
CA VAL A 82 18.01 -12.87 -8.61
C VAL A 82 18.44 -12.74 -7.16
N TRP A 83 17.56 -12.23 -6.32
CA TRP A 83 17.88 -11.87 -4.95
C TRP A 83 16.84 -12.38 -3.94
N ASP A 84 17.32 -12.94 -2.84
CA ASP A 84 16.50 -13.24 -1.67
C ASP A 84 16.34 -12.01 -0.79
N VAL A 85 15.09 -11.64 -0.50
CA VAL A 85 14.76 -10.50 0.38
C VAL A 85 14.31 -11.04 1.73
N LYS A 86 15.23 -11.03 2.69
CA LYS A 86 15.00 -11.58 4.05
C LYS A 86 14.39 -10.56 5.02
N HIS A 87 14.51 -9.29 4.72
CA HIS A 87 14.06 -8.19 5.57
C HIS A 87 13.27 -7.19 4.74
N PRO A 88 12.38 -6.39 5.34
CA PRO A 88 11.70 -5.32 4.63
C PRO A 88 12.68 -4.34 3.98
N ILE A 89 12.35 -3.89 2.77
CA ILE A 89 13.02 -2.78 2.07
C ILE A 89 12.23 -1.52 2.38
N VAL A 90 12.85 -0.56 3.06
CA VAL A 90 12.19 0.70 3.45
C VAL A 90 12.89 1.88 2.79
N ILE A 91 12.22 2.52 1.85
CA ILE A 91 12.74 3.65 1.09
C ILE A 91 12.38 4.95 1.82
N PRO A 92 13.37 5.75 2.27
CA PRO A 92 13.08 6.98 2.98
C PRO A 92 12.44 8.05 2.09
N PRO A 93 11.83 9.10 2.69
CA PRO A 93 11.30 10.24 1.93
C PRO A 93 12.38 10.93 1.10
N GLY A 94 12.02 11.35 -0.11
CA GLY A 94 12.93 12.05 -1.03
C GLY A 94 13.79 11.12 -1.90
N TYR A 95 13.62 9.80 -1.78
CA TYR A 95 14.35 8.82 -2.59
C TYR A 95 13.40 8.01 -3.46
N THR A 96 13.92 7.54 -4.59
CA THR A 96 13.20 6.65 -5.52
C THR A 96 13.83 5.27 -5.53
N LEU A 97 13.01 4.22 -5.34
CA LEU A 97 13.46 2.85 -5.57
C LEU A 97 13.37 2.53 -7.06
N VAL A 98 14.47 2.09 -7.67
CA VAL A 98 14.53 1.74 -9.08
C VAL A 98 14.93 0.28 -9.27
N ALA A 99 14.17 -0.43 -10.11
CA ALA A 99 14.55 -1.74 -10.65
C ALA A 99 14.39 -1.74 -12.17
N ASP A 100 15.43 -2.13 -12.88
CA ASP A 100 15.40 -2.30 -14.32
C ASP A 100 15.08 -3.77 -14.69
N LYS A 101 14.99 -4.06 -15.99
CA LYS A 101 14.83 -5.42 -16.53
C LYS A 101 15.85 -6.38 -15.91
N GLY A 102 15.45 -7.65 -15.78
CA GLY A 102 16.31 -8.69 -15.25
C GLY A 102 16.43 -8.76 -13.73
N VAL A 103 15.66 -7.94 -13.01
CA VAL A 103 15.56 -8.01 -11.55
C VAL A 103 14.48 -8.99 -11.14
N SER A 104 14.82 -9.94 -10.27
CA SER A 104 13.87 -10.85 -9.62
C SER A 104 14.12 -10.87 -8.12
N LEU A 105 13.09 -10.52 -7.34
CA LEU A 105 13.14 -10.49 -5.88
C LEU A 105 12.26 -11.59 -5.30
N PHE A 106 12.85 -12.42 -4.44
CA PHE A 106 12.21 -13.53 -3.74
C PHE A 106 12.09 -13.18 -2.26
N PHE A 107 10.89 -12.84 -1.83
CA PHE A 107 10.62 -12.33 -0.49
C PHE A 107 10.35 -13.44 0.52
N ASP A 108 10.96 -13.34 1.68
CA ASP A 108 10.54 -14.09 2.86
C ASP A 108 9.16 -13.58 3.35
N GLN A 109 8.42 -14.41 4.08
CA GLN A 109 7.03 -14.17 4.46
C GLN A 109 6.79 -12.86 5.23
N GLN A 110 7.76 -12.39 6.02
CA GLN A 110 7.66 -11.16 6.80
C GLN A 110 8.25 -9.94 6.08
N SER A 111 8.72 -10.10 4.86
CA SER A 111 9.33 -9.03 4.08
C SER A 111 8.30 -8.29 3.23
N TYR A 112 8.57 -7.03 2.96
CA TYR A 112 7.73 -6.13 2.16
C TYR A 112 8.58 -5.02 1.54
N ILE A 113 8.01 -4.25 0.63
CA ILE A 113 8.55 -2.96 0.19
C ILE A 113 7.68 -1.86 0.78
N LEU A 114 8.27 -0.93 1.52
CA LEU A 114 7.63 0.30 1.96
C LEU A 114 8.40 1.48 1.38
N ALA A 115 7.79 2.25 0.52
CA ALA A 115 8.39 3.47 -0.03
C ALA A 115 7.65 4.70 0.52
N HIS A 116 8.38 5.58 1.21
CA HIS A 116 7.94 6.93 1.57
C HIS A 116 8.20 7.94 0.44
N GLY A 117 8.21 7.47 -0.78
CA GLY A 117 8.50 8.21 -1.99
C GLY A 117 7.98 7.44 -3.19
N GLN A 118 8.80 7.36 -4.21
CA GLN A 118 8.42 6.74 -5.48
C GLN A 118 9.05 5.38 -5.67
N ILE A 119 8.42 4.60 -6.53
CA ILE A 119 9.05 3.41 -7.11
C ILE A 119 9.03 3.48 -8.65
N SER A 120 10.08 2.96 -9.28
CA SER A 120 10.19 2.84 -10.73
C SER A 120 10.69 1.44 -11.07
N LEU A 121 9.76 0.57 -11.48
CA LEU A 121 10.04 -0.82 -11.84
C LEU A 121 9.89 -0.97 -13.35
N LEU A 122 11.01 -1.04 -14.08
CA LEU A 122 11.06 -0.94 -15.53
C LEU A 122 11.57 -2.22 -16.18
N GLY A 123 10.72 -3.24 -16.24
CA GLY A 123 11.01 -4.46 -17.00
C GLY A 123 10.83 -4.33 -18.51
N SER A 124 11.18 -5.37 -19.22
CA SER A 124 10.82 -5.57 -20.63
C SER A 124 9.91 -6.80 -20.78
N LYS A 125 9.33 -7.00 -21.97
CA LYS A 125 8.51 -8.19 -22.23
C LYS A 125 9.32 -9.48 -22.10
N GLU A 126 10.57 -9.46 -22.53
CA GLU A 126 11.49 -10.60 -22.50
C GLU A 126 12.15 -10.80 -21.14
N SER A 127 12.22 -9.74 -20.35
CA SER A 127 12.88 -9.73 -19.04
C SER A 127 12.11 -8.82 -18.07
N PRO A 128 10.94 -9.26 -17.58
CA PRO A 128 10.14 -8.48 -16.65
C PRO A 128 10.84 -8.34 -15.29
N VAL A 129 10.45 -7.32 -14.53
CA VAL A 129 10.76 -7.27 -13.10
C VAL A 129 9.82 -8.25 -12.39
N ILE A 130 10.36 -9.13 -11.56
CA ILE A 130 9.59 -10.14 -10.83
C ILE A 130 9.70 -9.90 -9.33
N LEU A 131 8.54 -9.75 -8.67
CA LEU A 131 8.41 -9.70 -7.23
C LEU A 131 7.56 -10.89 -6.78
N THR A 132 8.12 -11.80 -6.00
CA THR A 132 7.40 -13.02 -5.60
C THR A 132 7.83 -13.52 -4.23
N SER A 133 7.02 -14.36 -3.60
CA SER A 133 7.45 -15.05 -2.39
C SER A 133 8.54 -16.06 -2.71
N LYS A 134 9.46 -16.25 -1.77
CA LYS A 134 10.52 -17.26 -1.87
C LYS A 134 9.95 -18.68 -1.85
N ASN A 135 8.91 -18.91 -1.08
CA ASN A 135 8.19 -20.17 -1.06
C ASN A 135 6.86 -19.99 -1.83
N PRO A 136 6.62 -20.73 -2.92
CA PRO A 136 5.41 -20.57 -3.74
C PRO A 136 4.10 -20.90 -2.99
N ASN A 137 4.17 -21.58 -1.84
CA ASN A 137 3.03 -21.88 -0.99
C ASN A 137 2.83 -20.87 0.15
N GLN A 138 3.58 -19.79 0.15
CA GLN A 138 3.51 -18.72 1.15
C GLN A 138 3.30 -17.38 0.46
N TYR A 139 2.85 -16.41 1.23
CA TYR A 139 2.64 -15.03 0.79
C TYR A 139 3.64 -14.12 1.49
N TRP A 140 4.09 -13.08 0.79
CA TRP A 140 4.85 -11.98 1.36
C TRP A 140 3.96 -10.73 1.48
N LYS A 141 4.37 -9.76 2.27
CA LYS A 141 3.50 -8.65 2.68
C LYS A 141 3.36 -7.51 1.65
N GLY A 142 3.75 -7.75 0.42
CA GLY A 142 3.48 -6.89 -0.70
C GLY A 142 4.23 -5.57 -0.72
N VAL A 143 3.63 -4.58 -1.38
CA VAL A 143 4.23 -3.27 -1.65
C VAL A 143 3.33 -2.17 -1.11
N ILE A 144 3.92 -1.22 -0.43
CA ILE A 144 3.24 -0.05 0.12
C ILE A 144 3.97 1.20 -0.36
N ILE A 145 3.27 2.10 -1.03
CA ILE A 145 3.79 3.38 -1.49
C ILE A 145 3.00 4.48 -0.79
N MET A 146 3.69 5.28 -0.02
CA MET A 146 3.12 6.41 0.72
C MET A 146 3.91 7.66 0.39
N GLY A 147 3.25 8.68 -0.11
CA GLY A 147 3.93 9.89 -0.53
C GLY A 147 3.07 11.13 -0.38
N ASN A 148 3.29 12.08 -1.24
CA ASN A 148 2.40 13.21 -1.47
C ASN A 148 2.24 13.39 -2.98
N SER A 149 1.11 13.96 -3.40
CA SER A 149 0.72 14.12 -4.81
C SER A 149 1.61 15.11 -5.60
N GLU A 150 2.53 15.80 -4.95
CA GLU A 150 3.49 16.72 -5.58
C GLU A 150 4.73 15.98 -6.11
N LEU A 151 4.92 14.73 -5.67
CA LEU A 151 6.01 13.88 -6.17
C LEU A 151 5.72 13.45 -7.62
N PRO A 152 6.76 13.21 -8.43
CA PRO A 152 6.61 12.53 -9.71
C PRO A 152 5.92 11.16 -9.56
N GLU A 153 5.43 10.62 -10.66
CA GLU A 153 4.68 9.37 -10.68
C GLU A 153 5.52 8.15 -10.28
N SER A 154 4.91 7.21 -9.57
CA SER A 154 5.44 5.85 -9.48
C SER A 154 5.12 5.08 -10.75
N ILE A 155 6.08 4.38 -11.32
CA ILE A 155 5.96 3.75 -12.64
C ILE A 155 6.25 2.25 -12.55
N LEU A 156 5.32 1.43 -13.01
CA LEU A 156 5.50 -0.01 -13.18
C LEU A 156 5.30 -0.39 -14.65
N LYS A 157 6.31 -0.95 -15.29
CA LYS A 157 6.24 -1.41 -16.68
C LYS A 157 6.80 -2.81 -16.81
N ASN A 158 6.00 -3.74 -17.39
CA ASN A 158 6.33 -5.17 -17.52
C ASN A 158 6.81 -5.75 -16.17
N VAL A 159 5.92 -5.75 -15.19
CA VAL A 159 6.17 -6.22 -13.83
C VAL A 159 5.24 -7.39 -13.52
N THR A 160 5.77 -8.41 -12.87
CA THR A 160 4.99 -9.52 -12.34
C THR A 160 5.10 -9.57 -10.83
N ILE A 161 3.96 -9.58 -10.14
CA ILE A 161 3.87 -9.58 -8.69
C ILE A 161 3.03 -10.78 -8.27
N ASN A 162 3.65 -11.70 -7.52
CA ASN A 162 3.00 -12.95 -7.15
C ASN A 162 2.98 -13.16 -5.64
N ASN A 163 1.96 -13.88 -5.16
CA ASN A 163 1.84 -14.40 -3.81
C ASN A 163 1.94 -13.30 -2.73
N ILE A 164 1.14 -12.25 -2.89
CA ILE A 164 1.08 -11.12 -1.94
C ILE A 164 -0.07 -11.29 -0.94
N THR A 165 0.09 -10.68 0.23
CA THR A 165 -0.94 -10.59 1.26
C THR A 165 -0.91 -9.23 1.96
N SER A 166 -1.91 -8.99 2.78
CA SER A 166 -2.02 -7.79 3.61
C SER A 166 -0.86 -7.64 4.59
N MET A 167 -0.60 -6.38 4.96
CA MET A 167 0.34 -6.01 5.99
C MET A 167 -0.39 -5.85 7.33
N ASN A 168 0.04 -6.57 8.32
CA ASN A 168 -0.40 -6.37 9.70
C ASN A 168 0.79 -6.51 10.62
N GLU A 169 1.28 -5.38 11.14
CA GLU A 169 2.49 -5.37 11.94
C GLU A 169 2.47 -4.19 12.92
N SER A 170 2.82 -4.47 14.17
CA SER A 170 3.16 -3.48 15.19
C SER A 170 2.14 -2.35 15.40
N GLY A 171 0.85 -2.64 15.16
CA GLY A 171 -0.24 -1.69 15.42
C GLY A 171 -0.66 -0.86 14.20
N TRP A 172 -0.17 -1.16 13.02
CA TRP A 172 -0.70 -0.65 11.77
C TRP A 172 -1.06 -1.79 10.81
N SER A 173 -2.05 -1.58 9.99
CA SER A 173 -2.58 -2.59 9.08
C SER A 173 -2.90 -1.96 7.74
N ILE A 174 -2.55 -2.67 6.67
CA ILE A 174 -2.91 -2.38 5.28
C ILE A 174 -3.56 -3.64 4.72
N ASN A 175 -4.81 -3.55 4.33
CA ASN A 175 -5.58 -4.70 3.87
C ASN A 175 -5.27 -5.12 2.44
N ALA A 176 -4.53 -4.31 1.68
CA ALA A 176 -4.14 -4.58 0.31
C ALA A 176 -2.77 -5.26 0.20
N GLY A 177 -2.59 -6.05 -0.85
CA GLY A 177 -1.29 -6.62 -1.23
C GLY A 177 -0.37 -5.61 -1.93
N PHE A 178 -0.95 -4.67 -2.68
CA PHE A 178 -0.26 -3.53 -3.26
C PHE A 178 -1.06 -2.26 -2.92
N PHE A 179 -0.49 -1.38 -2.12
CA PHE A 179 -1.15 -0.20 -1.60
C PHE A 179 -0.48 1.09 -2.07
N VAL A 180 -1.27 2.05 -2.54
CA VAL A 180 -0.79 3.36 -3.00
C VAL A 180 -1.61 4.45 -2.32
N HIS A 181 -0.94 5.38 -1.63
CA HIS A 181 -1.59 6.48 -0.97
C HIS A 181 -0.90 7.81 -1.29
N GLN A 182 -1.66 8.75 -1.85
CA GLN A 182 -1.19 10.09 -2.21
C GLN A 182 0.03 10.11 -3.14
N VAL A 183 0.11 9.16 -4.08
CA VAL A 183 1.15 9.08 -5.11
C VAL A 183 0.53 8.78 -6.46
N ASN A 184 0.85 9.56 -7.47
CA ASN A 184 0.40 9.26 -8.82
C ASN A 184 1.04 7.97 -9.33
N LEU A 185 0.25 7.14 -10.04
CA LEU A 185 0.63 5.79 -10.44
C LEU A 185 0.45 5.56 -11.94
N VAL A 186 1.49 5.07 -12.59
CA VAL A 186 1.40 4.59 -13.98
C VAL A 186 1.76 3.11 -14.02
N MET A 187 0.86 2.30 -14.55
CA MET A 187 1.09 0.87 -14.76
C MET A 187 0.92 0.50 -16.23
N ASN A 188 1.85 -0.26 -16.76
CA ASN A 188 1.77 -0.78 -18.13
C ASN A 188 2.27 -2.23 -18.20
N ASN A 189 1.41 -3.15 -18.64
CA ASN A 189 1.69 -4.59 -18.66
C ASN A 189 2.10 -5.12 -17.28
N VAL A 190 1.26 -4.93 -16.27
CA VAL A 190 1.49 -5.41 -14.91
C VAL A 190 0.59 -6.61 -14.62
N THR A 191 1.18 -7.67 -14.09
CA THR A 191 0.47 -8.90 -13.71
C THR A 191 0.54 -9.11 -12.22
N PHE A 192 -0.61 -9.31 -11.59
CA PHE A 192 -0.76 -9.80 -10.23
C PHE A 192 -1.31 -11.22 -10.24
N HIS A 193 -0.74 -12.09 -9.43
CA HIS A 193 -1.16 -13.48 -9.35
C HIS A 193 -1.09 -14.00 -7.91
N ASN A 194 -2.15 -14.71 -7.47
CA ASN A 194 -2.25 -15.26 -6.11
C ASN A 194 -2.19 -14.19 -5.02
N ASN A 195 -3.28 -13.50 -4.82
CA ASN A 195 -3.43 -12.54 -3.73
C ASN A 195 -4.26 -13.12 -2.59
N ASN A 196 -3.78 -12.93 -1.35
CA ASN A 196 -4.46 -13.34 -0.12
C ASN A 196 -4.67 -12.15 0.83
N SER A 197 -5.00 -10.99 0.27
CA SER A 197 -5.46 -9.79 0.99
C SER A 197 -6.87 -9.44 0.56
N GLU A 198 -7.48 -8.45 1.20
CA GLU A 198 -8.77 -7.90 0.79
C GLU A 198 -8.67 -7.37 -0.64
N ASP A 199 -7.72 -6.48 -0.93
CA ASP A 199 -7.49 -5.97 -2.27
C ASP A 199 -6.17 -6.49 -2.84
N VAL A 200 -6.15 -6.80 -4.15
CA VAL A 200 -4.89 -7.00 -4.86
C VAL A 200 -4.15 -5.67 -4.96
N LEU A 201 -4.85 -4.62 -5.40
CA LEU A 201 -4.36 -3.26 -5.57
C LEU A 201 -5.38 -2.27 -5.00
N ASN A 202 -5.00 -1.52 -3.97
CA ASN A 202 -5.80 -0.41 -3.45
C ASN A 202 -5.08 0.93 -3.72
N ILE A 203 -5.81 1.87 -4.32
CA ILE A 203 -5.30 3.21 -4.71
C ILE A 203 -6.14 4.27 -4.00
N VAL A 204 -5.51 5.02 -3.10
CA VAL A 204 -6.18 6.00 -2.23
C VAL A 204 -5.65 7.42 -2.48
N ASN A 205 -6.56 8.39 -2.65
CA ASN A 205 -6.24 9.82 -2.85
C ASN A 205 -5.15 10.07 -3.91
N SER A 206 -5.23 9.37 -5.04
CA SER A 206 -4.17 9.33 -6.05
C SER A 206 -4.74 9.52 -7.45
N LYS A 207 -3.87 9.85 -8.43
CA LYS A 207 -4.20 9.74 -9.85
C LYS A 207 -3.52 8.53 -10.44
N TYR A 208 -4.18 7.84 -11.38
CA TYR A 208 -3.60 6.67 -12.01
C TYR A 208 -3.90 6.56 -13.52
N ASP A 209 -2.95 5.98 -14.24
CA ASP A 209 -3.10 5.54 -15.62
C ASP A 209 -2.62 4.09 -15.73
N ILE A 210 -3.56 3.18 -15.94
CA ILE A 210 -3.30 1.74 -15.96
C ILE A 210 -3.62 1.19 -17.34
N THR A 211 -2.66 0.54 -17.95
CA THR A 211 -2.82 -0.09 -19.26
C THR A 211 -2.39 -1.55 -19.22
N ASN A 212 -3.25 -2.46 -19.71
CA ASN A 212 -3.00 -3.90 -19.78
C ASN A 212 -2.65 -4.52 -18.41
N ILE A 213 -3.55 -4.38 -17.44
CA ILE A 213 -3.41 -5.04 -16.15
C ILE A 213 -3.97 -6.46 -16.19
N ILE A 214 -3.31 -7.40 -15.53
CA ILE A 214 -3.78 -8.77 -15.37
C ILE A 214 -3.83 -9.10 -13.89
N MET A 215 -5.01 -9.49 -13.39
CA MET A 215 -5.19 -9.95 -12.02
C MET A 215 -5.80 -11.34 -12.01
N LYS A 216 -5.15 -12.29 -11.32
CA LYS A 216 -5.58 -13.69 -11.27
C LYS A 216 -5.50 -14.24 -9.86
N ASN A 217 -6.53 -15.01 -9.47
CA ASN A 217 -6.60 -15.69 -8.19
C ASN A 217 -6.48 -14.71 -7.01
N ALA A 218 -7.47 -13.85 -6.86
CA ALA A 218 -7.63 -12.98 -5.69
C ALA A 218 -8.70 -13.54 -4.76
N VAL A 219 -8.40 -13.62 -3.47
CA VAL A 219 -9.33 -14.15 -2.46
C VAL A 219 -10.55 -13.25 -2.29
N SER A 220 -10.40 -11.94 -2.47
CA SER A 220 -11.44 -10.92 -2.45
C SER A 220 -11.27 -9.99 -3.66
N ASP A 221 -11.10 -8.67 -3.49
CA ASP A 221 -11.17 -7.69 -4.55
C ASP A 221 -9.92 -7.64 -5.44
N GLY A 222 -10.12 -7.26 -6.69
CA GLY A 222 -9.05 -7.01 -7.65
C GLY A 222 -8.43 -5.62 -7.45
N LEU A 223 -9.04 -4.60 -8.01
CA LEU A 223 -8.61 -3.22 -7.86
C LEU A 223 -9.68 -2.43 -7.11
N ASP A 224 -9.28 -1.84 -6.01
CA ASP A 224 -10.06 -0.88 -5.25
C ASP A 224 -9.47 0.53 -5.42
N SER A 225 -10.36 1.51 -5.66
CA SER A 225 -10.00 2.90 -5.92
C SER A 225 -10.81 3.82 -5.02
N ASP A 226 -10.15 4.39 -4.02
CA ASP A 226 -10.74 5.27 -3.03
C ASP A 226 -10.37 6.73 -3.25
N PHE A 227 -11.37 7.59 -3.43
CA PHE A 227 -11.17 9.04 -3.60
C PHE A 227 -10.09 9.38 -4.63
N SER A 228 -10.00 8.59 -5.69
CA SER A 228 -8.94 8.64 -6.69
C SER A 228 -9.53 8.88 -8.08
N ASP A 229 -8.73 9.47 -8.97
CA ASP A 229 -9.14 9.72 -10.35
C ASP A 229 -8.19 9.00 -11.32
N GLY A 230 -8.74 8.27 -12.29
CA GLY A 230 -7.84 7.59 -13.19
C GLY A 230 -8.47 6.97 -14.43
N ARG A 231 -7.63 6.25 -15.14
CA ARG A 231 -7.98 5.54 -16.37
C ARG A 231 -7.43 4.12 -16.34
N ILE A 232 -8.25 3.16 -16.77
CA ILE A 232 -7.85 1.77 -16.98
C ILE A 232 -8.16 1.40 -18.43
N VAL A 233 -7.16 0.97 -19.19
CA VAL A 233 -7.33 0.57 -20.60
C VAL A 233 -6.79 -0.83 -20.80
N GLY A 234 -7.67 -1.74 -21.14
CA GLY A 234 -7.34 -3.14 -21.31
C GLY A 234 -6.97 -3.83 -19.98
N GLY A 235 -7.30 -5.08 -19.91
CA GLY A 235 -7.01 -5.86 -18.72
C GLY A 235 -7.74 -7.19 -18.72
N MET A 236 -7.34 -8.06 -17.82
CA MET A 236 -8.00 -9.34 -17.60
C MET A 236 -8.07 -9.62 -16.10
N PHE A 237 -9.27 -9.84 -15.61
CA PHE A 237 -9.55 -10.25 -14.25
C PHE A 237 -10.11 -11.68 -14.28
N SER A 238 -9.52 -12.61 -13.57
CA SER A 238 -9.97 -13.99 -13.54
C SER A 238 -9.82 -14.62 -12.17
N ASN A 239 -10.84 -15.34 -11.75
CA ASN A 239 -10.90 -15.96 -10.44
C ASN A 239 -10.70 -14.94 -9.31
N ILE A 240 -11.46 -13.85 -9.38
CA ILE A 240 -11.52 -12.81 -8.35
C ILE A 240 -12.65 -13.14 -7.39
N GLY A 241 -12.47 -12.90 -6.08
CA GLY A 241 -13.49 -13.18 -5.07
C GLY A 241 -13.68 -14.65 -4.76
N TYR A 242 -12.71 -15.53 -5.03
CA TYR A 242 -12.89 -16.97 -4.80
C TYR A 242 -13.03 -17.33 -3.31
N GLY A 243 -12.68 -16.45 -2.40
CA GLY A 243 -12.86 -16.59 -0.96
C GLY A 243 -14.28 -16.36 -0.44
N GLY A 244 -15.19 -15.92 -1.31
CA GLY A 244 -16.59 -15.72 -0.94
C GLY A 244 -17.03 -14.27 -0.98
N GLY A 245 -16.97 -13.65 -2.12
CA GLY A 245 -17.31 -12.25 -2.38
C GLY A 245 -16.06 -11.48 -2.81
N GLY A 246 -16.27 -10.45 -3.57
CA GLY A 246 -15.21 -9.60 -4.09
C GLY A 246 -15.48 -9.18 -5.54
N ASP A 247 -15.09 -7.97 -5.83
CA ASP A 247 -15.28 -7.33 -7.12
C ASP A 247 -13.98 -7.29 -7.92
N ALA A 248 -14.07 -7.35 -9.25
CA ALA A 248 -12.90 -7.16 -10.09
C ALA A 248 -12.38 -5.72 -10.02
N LEU A 249 -13.32 -4.77 -9.94
CA LEU A 249 -13.09 -3.34 -9.80
C LEU A 249 -14.10 -2.79 -8.81
N ASP A 250 -13.62 -2.11 -7.76
CA ASP A 250 -14.42 -1.32 -6.82
C ASP A 250 -14.00 0.15 -6.87
N PHE A 251 -14.97 1.05 -6.77
CA PHE A 251 -14.74 2.49 -6.87
C PHE A 251 -15.53 3.23 -5.80
N SER A 252 -14.85 3.73 -4.78
CA SER A 252 -15.43 4.51 -3.70
C SER A 252 -15.00 5.99 -3.77
N GLY A 253 -15.96 6.88 -4.09
CA GLY A 253 -15.68 8.32 -4.22
C GLY A 253 -14.72 8.70 -5.35
N SER A 254 -14.52 7.81 -6.32
CA SER A 254 -13.53 7.91 -7.39
C SER A 254 -14.16 8.23 -8.75
N LYS A 255 -13.34 8.75 -9.67
CA LYS A 255 -13.71 8.91 -11.10
C LYS A 255 -12.78 8.05 -11.93
N ALA A 256 -13.33 7.02 -12.56
CA ALA A 256 -12.59 6.14 -13.44
C ALA A 256 -13.13 6.15 -14.87
N THR A 257 -12.23 6.12 -15.84
CA THR A 257 -12.54 5.83 -17.25
C THR A 257 -12.03 4.43 -17.57
N LEU A 258 -12.91 3.59 -18.13
CA LEU A 258 -12.61 2.20 -18.50
C LEU A 258 -12.57 2.05 -20.02
#